data_2eaa10b00349a608362645793d1e2dc6
#
_entry.id   2eaa10b00349a608362645793d1e2dc6
#
_cell.length_a   1.000
_cell.length_b   1.000
_cell.length_c   1.000
_cell.angle_alpha   90.00
_cell.angle_beta   90.00
_cell.angle_gamma   90.00
#
_symmetry.space_group_name_H-M   'P 1'
#
loop_
_entity.id
_entity.type
_entity.pdbx_description
1 polymer ?
#
loop_
_entity_poly.entity_id
_entity_poly.type
_entity_poly.pdbx_seq_one_letter_code
_entity_poly.pdbx_strand_id
1 'polypeptide(L)'
;MSKATSHATSHKLTKTTGVALPSYLQADKLGPWGIYLQQVDRVEPYLGHLAHWVDTLRRPKRALIVDVPIQMDNGSICHFEGYRVQHNTSRGPGKGGVRFHQDVTLSEVMALAAWMSIKNAAVNVPYGGAKGGIRVDPKTLSLGELERMTRRYTSEIGIIIGPTKDIPAPDVNTNEQIMAWMMDTYSMNEGATATGVVTGKPIDLGGSLGRRDATGRGVFTVGVEAAKHIGMEIRGARIAVQGFGNVGGVAGRLFAEAGATVVAVQDHGGTIFKAAGLDVPALLAHVAKLGSVAGFGQAEVITNQAFWEVECDILIPAALEQQITETNATGIRAKMIIEGANGPTTPAADDILQDRNILVLPDVIANAGGVTVSYFEWVQDFSSFFWSEDEINARLVRIMKEAFAGVWQVALDNKVSLRTATFIVACKRILHARELRGLYP
;
A
#
# COMPACT_ATOMS: atom_id res chain seq x y z
N MET A 1 -2.36 18.65 43.95
CA MET A 1 -1.22 19.05 43.10
C MET A 1 -0.33 17.80 42.89
N SER A 2 -0.55 17.07 41.86
CA SER A 2 0.28 15.92 41.45
C SER A 2 0.70 16.18 40.00
N LYS A 3 2.01 16.36 39.80
CA LYS A 3 2.63 16.58 38.50
C LYS A 3 2.62 15.26 37.71
N ALA A 4 1.87 15.19 36.63
CA ALA A 4 2.03 14.16 35.64
C ALA A 4 3.34 14.40 34.87
N THR A 5 4.33 13.54 35.11
CA THR A 5 5.57 13.48 34.35
C THR A 5 5.30 12.70 33.07
N SER A 6 5.28 13.40 31.95
CA SER A 6 5.31 12.78 30.62
C SER A 6 6.62 12.02 30.44
N HIS A 7 6.57 10.71 30.41
CA HIS A 7 7.70 9.89 30.00
C HIS A 7 7.77 9.89 28.46
N ALA A 8 8.54 10.84 27.93
CA ALA A 8 9.06 10.73 26.59
C ALA A 8 10.08 9.58 26.58
N THR A 9 9.67 8.43 26.07
CA THR A 9 10.56 7.29 25.80
C THR A 9 11.55 7.70 24.70
N SER A 10 12.75 8.14 25.11
CA SER A 10 13.86 8.30 24.18
C SER A 10 14.26 6.91 23.68
N HIS A 11 13.94 6.61 22.43
CA HIS A 11 14.41 5.39 21.79
C HIS A 11 15.95 5.40 21.75
N LYS A 12 16.55 4.61 22.60
CA LYS A 12 17.96 4.25 22.48
C LYS A 12 18.13 3.38 21.24
N LEU A 13 18.48 4.01 20.11
CA LEU A 13 19.10 3.29 19.00
C LEU A 13 20.37 2.65 19.58
N THR A 14 20.31 1.37 19.83
CA THR A 14 21.39 0.59 20.45
C THR A 14 22.65 0.74 19.60
N LYS A 15 23.71 1.20 20.25
CA LYS A 15 25.08 1.27 19.71
C LYS A 15 25.57 -0.13 19.31
N THR A 16 25.25 -0.55 18.12
CA THR A 16 25.98 -1.62 17.47
C THR A 16 27.02 -0.97 16.56
N THR A 17 28.30 -1.11 16.95
CA THR A 17 29.49 -0.60 16.25
C THR A 17 29.62 0.93 16.21
N GLY A 18 30.69 1.49 16.72
CA GLY A 18 30.98 2.93 16.90
C GLY A 18 30.92 3.85 15.65
N VAL A 19 30.04 3.57 14.70
CA VAL A 19 29.77 4.40 13.52
C VAL A 19 28.54 5.22 13.80
N ALA A 20 28.68 6.56 13.69
CA ALA A 20 27.56 7.48 13.81
C ALA A 20 26.46 7.16 12.78
N LEU A 21 25.19 7.26 13.19
CA LEU A 21 24.06 7.16 12.26
C LEU A 21 24.20 8.24 11.18
N PRO A 22 23.89 7.90 9.91
CA PRO A 22 23.80 8.89 8.85
C PRO A 22 22.89 10.07 9.26
N SER A 23 23.23 11.29 8.85
CA SER A 23 22.50 12.50 9.23
C SER A 23 21.01 12.47 8.88
N TYR A 24 20.62 11.77 7.80
CA TYR A 24 19.23 11.58 7.37
C TYR A 24 18.43 10.60 8.26
N LEU A 25 19.08 9.86 9.16
CA LEU A 25 18.45 8.96 10.12
C LEU A 25 18.37 9.53 11.54
N GLN A 26 18.64 10.83 11.73
CA GLN A 26 18.58 11.45 13.06
C GLN A 26 17.15 11.50 13.61
N ALA A 27 16.97 11.05 14.87
CA ALA A 27 15.68 10.74 15.48
C ALA A 27 14.66 11.88 15.49
N ASP A 28 15.10 13.12 15.67
CA ASP A 28 14.23 14.30 15.88
C ASP A 28 13.45 14.73 14.63
N LYS A 29 13.71 14.12 13.48
CA LYS A 29 13.14 14.49 12.17
C LYS A 29 12.60 13.28 11.38
N LEU A 30 12.34 12.16 12.05
CA LEU A 30 12.10 10.90 11.33
C LEU A 30 10.70 10.79 10.68
N GLY A 31 9.68 11.50 11.17
CA GLY A 31 8.32 11.45 10.60
C GLY A 31 7.87 10.01 10.27
N PRO A 32 7.36 9.74 9.05
CA PRO A 32 6.93 8.41 8.64
C PRO A 32 8.04 7.35 8.72
N TRP A 33 9.30 7.72 8.51
CA TRP A 33 10.44 6.83 8.69
C TRP A 33 10.59 6.32 10.13
N GLY A 34 10.32 7.19 11.13
CA GLY A 34 10.32 6.80 12.54
C GLY A 34 9.26 5.75 12.85
N ILE A 35 8.07 5.85 12.28
CA ILE A 35 7.00 4.86 12.42
C ILE A 35 7.46 3.50 11.87
N TYR A 36 8.08 3.48 10.70
CA TYR A 36 8.62 2.24 10.13
C TYR A 36 9.71 1.62 11.04
N LEU A 37 10.65 2.42 11.57
CA LEU A 37 11.67 1.93 12.47
C LEU A 37 11.08 1.30 13.74
N GLN A 38 10.06 1.93 14.34
CA GLN A 38 9.34 1.36 15.48
C GLN A 38 8.71 0.00 15.15
N GLN A 39 8.18 -0.17 13.94
CA GLN A 39 7.64 -1.46 13.50
C GLN A 39 8.74 -2.53 13.38
N VAL A 40 9.93 -2.17 12.90
CA VAL A 40 11.10 -3.07 12.86
C VAL A 40 11.55 -3.45 14.27
N ASP A 41 11.65 -2.47 15.17
CA ASP A 41 12.04 -2.72 16.56
C ASP A 41 11.06 -3.66 17.28
N ARG A 42 9.76 -3.50 17.02
CA ARG A 42 8.71 -4.38 17.58
C ARG A 42 8.87 -5.85 17.16
N VAL A 43 9.40 -6.12 15.96
CA VAL A 43 9.54 -7.48 15.45
C VAL A 43 10.93 -8.09 15.63
N GLU A 44 11.93 -7.29 15.93
CA GLU A 44 13.32 -7.77 16.12
C GLU A 44 13.42 -8.95 17.08
N PRO A 45 12.71 -9.01 18.24
CA PRO A 45 12.78 -10.16 19.16
C PRO A 45 12.35 -11.50 18.55
N TYR A 46 11.59 -11.48 17.45
CA TYR A 46 11.06 -12.66 16.78
C TYR A 46 11.92 -13.14 15.61
N LEU A 47 13.02 -12.45 15.30
CA LEU A 47 13.85 -12.73 14.12
C LEU A 47 14.86 -13.88 14.37
N GLY A 48 15.11 -14.25 15.63
CA GLY A 48 16.07 -15.31 16.00
C GLY A 48 17.48 -15.01 15.49
N HIS A 49 18.13 -15.98 14.87
CA HIS A 49 19.49 -15.81 14.33
C HIS A 49 19.60 -14.74 13.25
N LEU A 50 18.51 -14.37 12.58
CA LEU A 50 18.52 -13.32 11.57
C LEU A 50 18.60 -11.89 12.14
N ALA A 51 18.45 -11.72 13.46
CA ALA A 51 18.48 -10.40 14.10
C ALA A 51 19.79 -9.63 13.86
N HIS A 52 20.92 -10.33 13.66
CA HIS A 52 22.21 -9.69 13.35
C HIS A 52 22.20 -8.93 11.99
N TRP A 53 21.23 -9.23 11.11
CA TRP A 53 21.04 -8.51 9.85
C TRP A 53 20.03 -7.36 9.94
N VAL A 54 19.39 -7.11 11.08
CA VAL A 54 18.27 -6.20 11.24
C VAL A 54 18.59 -4.76 10.79
N ASP A 55 19.82 -4.31 10.96
CA ASP A 55 20.26 -2.98 10.50
C ASP A 55 20.13 -2.80 8.98
N THR A 56 20.07 -3.88 8.23
CA THR A 56 19.76 -3.83 6.79
C THR A 56 18.35 -3.33 6.53
N LEU A 57 17.41 -3.56 7.45
CA LEU A 57 16.04 -3.06 7.36
C LEU A 57 15.93 -1.59 7.82
N ARG A 58 16.84 -1.14 8.67
CA ARG A 58 16.84 0.24 9.22
C ARG A 58 17.51 1.26 8.31
N ARG A 59 17.97 0.85 7.13
CA ARG A 59 18.73 1.72 6.21
C ARG A 59 18.27 1.49 4.77
N PRO A 60 17.92 2.54 4.02
CA PRO A 60 17.72 2.38 2.58
C PRO A 60 19.05 2.00 1.92
N LYS A 61 18.99 1.13 0.93
CA LYS A 61 20.16 0.73 0.14
C LYS A 61 20.74 1.91 -0.62
N ARG A 62 19.88 2.77 -1.17
CA ARG A 62 20.24 4.02 -1.84
C ARG A 62 19.06 4.96 -1.94
N ALA A 63 19.35 6.25 -1.96
CA ALA A 63 18.39 7.30 -2.26
C ALA A 63 19.01 8.22 -3.32
N LEU A 64 18.22 8.57 -4.33
CA LEU A 64 18.56 9.53 -5.35
C LEU A 64 17.63 10.73 -5.21
N ILE A 65 18.22 11.93 -5.15
CA ILE A 65 17.52 13.21 -5.19
C ILE A 65 17.89 13.84 -6.52
N VAL A 66 16.92 14.30 -7.28
CA VAL A 66 17.11 14.86 -8.60
C VAL A 66 16.42 16.21 -8.74
N ASP A 67 17.03 17.11 -9.48
CA ASP A 67 16.39 18.31 -9.99
C ASP A 67 15.67 17.97 -11.31
N VAL A 68 14.42 18.43 -11.42
CA VAL A 68 13.57 18.18 -12.59
C VAL A 68 13.18 19.51 -13.23
N PRO A 69 14.08 20.13 -14.02
CA PRO A 69 13.77 21.36 -14.73
C PRO A 69 12.91 21.07 -15.96
N ILE A 70 11.85 21.87 -16.13
CA ILE A 70 11.02 21.84 -17.35
C ILE A 70 10.73 23.24 -17.85
N GLN A 71 10.48 23.38 -19.14
CA GLN A 71 9.92 24.59 -19.71
C GLN A 71 8.40 24.55 -19.54
N MET A 72 7.87 25.60 -18.89
CA MET A 72 6.43 25.82 -18.75
C MET A 72 5.81 26.30 -20.06
N ASP A 73 4.49 26.21 -20.18
CA ASP A 73 3.76 26.64 -21.38
C ASP A 73 3.90 28.15 -21.66
N ASN A 74 4.19 28.94 -20.63
CA ASN A 74 4.48 30.38 -20.75
C ASN A 74 5.95 30.70 -21.12
N GLY A 75 6.79 29.65 -21.36
CA GLY A 75 8.20 29.77 -21.73
C GLY A 75 9.17 29.90 -20.55
N SER A 76 8.69 30.06 -19.31
CA SER A 76 9.56 30.09 -18.12
C SER A 76 10.15 28.71 -17.83
N ILE A 77 11.23 28.66 -17.05
CA ILE A 77 11.79 27.40 -16.52
C ILE A 77 11.37 27.25 -15.06
N CYS A 78 10.77 26.11 -14.75
CA CYS A 78 10.49 25.68 -13.38
C CYS A 78 11.33 24.47 -13.00
N HIS A 79 11.71 24.41 -11.73
CA HIS A 79 12.48 23.31 -11.13
C HIS A 79 11.61 22.59 -10.11
N PHE A 80 11.58 21.27 -10.17
CA PHE A 80 10.87 20.41 -9.21
C PHE A 80 11.86 19.45 -8.56
N GLU A 81 11.63 19.18 -7.28
CA GLU A 81 12.45 18.24 -6.53
C GLU A 81 11.88 16.82 -6.68
N GLY A 82 12.71 15.90 -7.18
CA GLY A 82 12.35 14.51 -7.40
C GLY A 82 13.17 13.54 -6.54
N TYR A 83 12.56 12.39 -6.20
CA TYR A 83 13.17 11.35 -5.37
C TYR A 83 12.95 9.96 -5.97
N ARG A 84 13.96 9.09 -5.88
CA ARG A 84 13.80 7.64 -6.03
C ARG A 84 14.61 6.94 -4.95
N VAL A 85 13.94 6.17 -4.09
CA VAL A 85 14.57 5.43 -3.00
C VAL A 85 14.40 3.93 -3.23
N GLN A 86 15.50 3.18 -3.13
CA GLN A 86 15.54 1.73 -3.06
C GLN A 86 15.84 1.33 -1.63
N HIS A 87 14.86 0.77 -0.92
CA HIS A 87 15.07 0.37 0.47
C HIS A 87 15.87 -0.94 0.54
N ASN A 88 15.40 -1.99 -0.10
CA ASN A 88 16.04 -3.30 -0.07
C ASN A 88 15.85 -4.02 -1.41
N THR A 89 16.91 -4.66 -1.90
CA THR A 89 16.87 -5.44 -3.15
C THR A 89 17.40 -6.86 -2.96
N SER A 90 17.41 -7.37 -1.72
CA SER A 90 17.92 -8.72 -1.44
C SER A 90 17.08 -9.80 -2.12
N ARG A 91 15.77 -9.59 -2.25
CA ARG A 91 14.83 -10.55 -2.86
C ARG A 91 14.66 -10.38 -4.37
N GLY A 92 15.07 -9.26 -4.95
CA GLY A 92 14.91 -8.97 -6.36
C GLY A 92 14.94 -7.46 -6.65
N PRO A 93 14.54 -7.03 -7.85
CA PRO A 93 14.54 -5.62 -8.23
C PRO A 93 13.66 -4.80 -7.30
N GLY A 94 14.00 -3.53 -7.13
CA GLY A 94 13.16 -2.57 -6.42
C GLY A 94 11.77 -2.50 -7.06
N LYS A 95 10.70 -2.37 -6.26
CA LYS A 95 9.33 -2.23 -6.79
C LYS A 95 8.55 -1.25 -5.93
N GLY A 96 7.91 -0.27 -6.56
CA GLY A 96 7.02 0.65 -5.88
C GLY A 96 6.65 1.86 -6.73
N GLY A 97 5.57 2.54 -6.31
CA GLY A 97 4.95 3.64 -7.03
C GLY A 97 5.81 4.90 -7.12
N VAL A 98 5.36 5.81 -7.98
CA VAL A 98 5.84 7.20 -8.08
C VAL A 98 4.67 8.11 -7.73
N ARG A 99 4.85 9.01 -6.76
CA ARG A 99 3.82 9.93 -6.23
C ARG A 99 4.10 11.35 -6.68
N PHE A 100 3.08 12.05 -7.14
CA PHE A 100 3.15 13.50 -7.40
C PHE A 100 2.29 14.21 -6.35
N HIS A 101 2.94 14.91 -5.41
CA HIS A 101 2.24 15.63 -4.36
C HIS A 101 3.11 16.73 -3.77
N GLN A 102 2.50 17.87 -3.38
CA GLN A 102 3.24 19.04 -2.87
C GLN A 102 3.98 18.79 -1.55
N ASP A 103 3.56 17.78 -0.78
CA ASP A 103 4.12 17.47 0.54
C ASP A 103 5.12 16.30 0.50
N VAL A 104 5.50 15.81 -0.69
CA VAL A 104 6.50 14.75 -0.82
C VAL A 104 7.82 15.16 -0.21
N THR A 105 8.37 14.30 0.66
CA THR A 105 9.67 14.48 1.31
C THR A 105 10.51 13.22 1.20
N LEU A 106 11.83 13.35 1.36
CA LEU A 106 12.74 12.20 1.38
C LEU A 106 12.37 11.19 2.48
N SER A 107 12.04 11.66 3.68
CA SER A 107 11.65 10.80 4.83
C SER A 107 10.41 9.98 4.51
N GLU A 108 9.40 10.58 3.88
CA GLU A 108 8.20 9.89 3.43
C GLU A 108 8.52 8.83 2.37
N VAL A 109 9.28 9.21 1.34
CA VAL A 109 9.65 8.28 0.26
C VAL A 109 10.50 7.12 0.77
N MET A 110 11.39 7.34 1.76
CA MET A 110 12.15 6.29 2.45
C MET A 110 11.22 5.30 3.17
N ALA A 111 10.26 5.81 3.94
CA ALA A 111 9.30 4.98 4.66
C ALA A 111 8.43 4.15 3.69
N LEU A 112 7.91 4.79 2.67
CA LEU A 112 7.09 4.14 1.65
C LEU A 112 7.89 3.05 0.88
N ALA A 113 9.18 3.29 0.59
CA ALA A 113 10.06 2.30 -0.03
C ALA A 113 10.28 1.09 0.90
N ALA A 114 10.40 1.32 2.20
CA ALA A 114 10.56 0.28 3.18
C ALA A 114 9.27 -0.54 3.34
N TRP A 115 8.11 0.08 3.45
CA TRP A 115 6.82 -0.61 3.46
C TRP A 115 6.57 -1.40 2.17
N MET A 116 7.08 -0.94 1.02
CA MET A 116 7.05 -1.76 -0.21
C MET A 116 7.92 -3.01 -0.09
N SER A 117 9.11 -2.95 0.55
CA SER A 117 9.90 -4.16 0.84
C SER A 117 9.12 -5.16 1.68
N ILE A 118 8.46 -4.68 2.74
CA ILE A 118 7.64 -5.51 3.64
C ILE A 118 6.46 -6.11 2.88
N LYS A 119 5.70 -5.30 2.15
CA LYS A 119 4.52 -5.74 1.38
C LYS A 119 4.87 -6.84 0.36
N ASN A 120 5.91 -6.61 -0.44
CA ASN A 120 6.37 -7.58 -1.44
C ASN A 120 6.83 -8.91 -0.81
N ALA A 121 7.52 -8.81 0.32
CA ALA A 121 7.95 -9.99 1.06
C ALA A 121 6.78 -10.72 1.74
N ALA A 122 5.77 -10.00 2.25
CA ALA A 122 4.59 -10.58 2.90
C ALA A 122 3.82 -11.51 1.95
N VAL A 123 3.60 -11.07 0.69
CA VAL A 123 2.93 -11.89 -0.34
C VAL A 123 3.89 -12.77 -1.15
N ASN A 124 5.16 -12.83 -0.74
CA ASN A 124 6.19 -13.68 -1.31
C ASN A 124 6.46 -13.47 -2.82
N VAL A 125 6.24 -12.26 -3.34
CA VAL A 125 6.68 -11.92 -4.70
C VAL A 125 8.18 -11.62 -4.73
N PRO A 126 8.91 -11.90 -5.84
CA PRO A 126 10.37 -11.80 -5.91
C PRO A 126 10.84 -10.35 -6.15
N TYR A 127 10.37 -9.43 -5.33
CA TYR A 127 10.72 -8.02 -5.39
C TYR A 127 11.38 -7.55 -4.11
N GLY A 128 12.25 -6.57 -4.25
CA GLY A 128 12.63 -5.65 -3.20
C GLY A 128 11.59 -4.53 -3.04
N GLY A 129 11.97 -3.46 -2.35
CA GLY A 129 11.10 -2.29 -2.20
C GLY A 129 11.77 -1.02 -2.66
N ALA A 130 11.03 -0.22 -3.41
CA ALA A 130 11.41 1.11 -3.86
C ALA A 130 10.21 2.05 -3.83
N LYS A 131 10.48 3.35 -3.86
CA LYS A 131 9.47 4.40 -3.98
C LYS A 131 10.07 5.61 -4.66
N GLY A 132 9.25 6.36 -5.40
CA GLY A 132 9.61 7.63 -5.97
C GLY A 132 8.55 8.68 -5.75
N GLY A 133 8.88 9.92 -6.06
CA GLY A 133 7.93 11.01 -6.06
C GLY A 133 8.54 12.30 -6.54
N ILE A 134 7.66 13.22 -6.92
CA ILE A 134 8.02 14.61 -7.24
C ILE A 134 7.21 15.51 -6.32
N ARG A 135 7.90 16.50 -5.74
CA ARG A 135 7.26 17.53 -4.94
C ARG A 135 6.61 18.58 -5.83
N VAL A 136 5.32 18.39 -6.09
CA VAL A 136 4.54 19.23 -7.01
C VAL A 136 3.04 19.11 -6.70
N ASP A 137 2.27 20.16 -6.90
CA ASP A 137 0.81 20.04 -7.05
C ASP A 137 0.49 19.82 -8.53
N PRO A 138 0.18 18.59 -8.97
CA PRO A 138 -0.04 18.30 -10.38
C PRO A 138 -1.29 18.97 -10.97
N LYS A 139 -2.20 19.45 -10.12
CA LYS A 139 -3.40 20.19 -10.58
C LYS A 139 -3.07 21.58 -11.13
N THR A 140 -1.88 22.08 -10.82
CA THR A 140 -1.40 23.39 -11.31
C THR A 140 -0.70 23.29 -12.67
N LEU A 141 -0.48 22.07 -13.17
CA LEU A 141 0.22 21.82 -14.42
C LEU A 141 -0.76 21.49 -15.56
N SER A 142 -0.45 21.95 -16.75
CA SER A 142 -1.09 21.46 -17.97
C SER A 142 -0.68 20.00 -18.25
N LEU A 143 -1.44 19.32 -19.11
CA LEU A 143 -1.10 17.95 -19.52
C LEU A 143 0.30 17.89 -20.19
N GLY A 144 0.65 18.90 -21.00
CA GLY A 144 1.97 18.99 -21.63
C GLY A 144 3.10 19.25 -20.63
N GLU A 145 2.88 20.07 -19.62
CA GLU A 145 3.83 20.30 -18.53
C GLU A 145 4.03 19.03 -17.69
N LEU A 146 2.94 18.33 -17.38
CA LEU A 146 2.98 17.05 -16.65
C LEU A 146 3.76 15.98 -17.44
N GLU A 147 3.57 15.92 -18.76
CA GLU A 147 4.34 15.01 -19.63
C GLU A 147 5.83 15.37 -19.61
N ARG A 148 6.18 16.64 -19.81
CA ARG A 148 7.58 17.08 -19.78
C ARG A 148 8.27 16.78 -18.45
N MET A 149 7.57 17.04 -17.33
CA MET A 149 8.05 16.75 -15.99
C MET A 149 8.28 15.24 -15.79
N THR A 150 7.32 14.42 -16.21
CA THR A 150 7.42 12.96 -16.10
C THR A 150 8.59 12.41 -16.89
N ARG A 151 8.75 12.86 -18.15
CA ARG A 151 9.85 12.44 -19.01
C ARG A 151 11.21 12.89 -18.47
N ARG A 152 11.30 14.12 -17.99
CA ARG A 152 12.54 14.63 -17.37
C ARG A 152 12.89 13.83 -16.11
N TYR A 153 11.95 13.63 -15.20
CA TYR A 153 12.16 12.82 -14.02
C TYR A 153 12.61 11.40 -14.37
N THR A 154 12.01 10.78 -15.38
CA THR A 154 12.37 9.42 -15.82
C THR A 154 13.81 9.36 -16.33
N SER A 155 14.25 10.35 -17.08
CA SER A 155 15.65 10.44 -17.54
C SER A 155 16.63 10.57 -16.37
N GLU A 156 16.30 11.40 -15.36
CA GLU A 156 17.16 11.60 -14.20
C GLU A 156 17.29 10.33 -13.33
N ILE A 157 16.19 9.59 -13.12
CA ILE A 157 16.24 8.34 -12.35
C ILE A 157 16.63 7.12 -13.20
N GLY A 158 16.80 7.27 -14.52
CA GLY A 158 17.14 6.21 -15.47
C GLY A 158 18.35 5.39 -15.07
N ILE A 159 19.32 6.01 -14.39
CA ILE A 159 20.55 5.35 -13.91
C ILE A 159 20.28 4.22 -12.88
N ILE A 160 19.16 4.28 -12.13
CA ILE A 160 18.84 3.29 -11.10
C ILE A 160 17.60 2.45 -11.38
N ILE A 161 16.70 2.89 -12.29
CA ILE A 161 15.54 2.10 -12.69
C ILE A 161 15.90 1.13 -13.83
N GLY A 162 14.98 0.21 -14.10
CA GLY A 162 15.10 -0.76 -15.18
C GLY A 162 14.37 -2.05 -14.89
N PRO A 163 14.05 -2.86 -15.91
CA PRO A 163 13.25 -4.08 -15.76
C PRO A 163 13.79 -5.10 -14.74
N THR A 164 15.11 -5.10 -14.52
CA THR A 164 15.80 -6.00 -13.58
C THR A 164 16.42 -5.28 -12.38
N LYS A 165 16.30 -3.94 -12.30
CA LYS A 165 16.94 -3.11 -11.28
C LYS A 165 15.91 -2.55 -10.29
N ASP A 166 14.94 -1.80 -10.81
CA ASP A 166 13.92 -1.10 -10.03
C ASP A 166 12.76 -0.69 -10.95
N ILE A 167 11.55 -1.08 -10.59
CA ILE A 167 10.36 -1.04 -11.43
C ILE A 167 9.33 -0.09 -10.84
N PRO A 168 9.19 1.14 -11.35
CA PRO A 168 8.14 2.08 -10.97
C PRO A 168 6.72 1.54 -11.25
N ALA A 169 5.73 2.13 -10.58
CA ALA A 169 4.31 1.86 -10.75
C ALA A 169 3.49 3.12 -10.44
N PRO A 170 2.18 3.16 -10.72
CA PRO A 170 1.34 4.26 -10.32
C PRO A 170 1.20 4.38 -8.79
N ASP A 171 0.99 5.59 -8.31
CA ASP A 171 0.66 5.95 -6.93
C ASP A 171 -0.22 7.22 -6.92
N VAL A 172 -0.24 7.98 -5.84
CA VAL A 172 -1.04 9.21 -5.73
C VAL A 172 -0.72 10.17 -6.89
N ASN A 173 -1.78 10.61 -7.57
CA ASN A 173 -1.73 11.53 -8.72
C ASN A 173 -0.87 11.06 -9.91
N THR A 174 -0.64 9.76 -10.04
CA THR A 174 -0.08 9.15 -11.25
C THR A 174 -0.97 8.02 -11.74
N ASN A 175 -0.93 7.74 -13.03
CA ASN A 175 -1.84 6.82 -13.69
C ASN A 175 -1.16 6.06 -14.84
N GLU A 176 -1.95 5.32 -15.60
CA GLU A 176 -1.49 4.53 -16.75
C GLU A 176 -0.77 5.38 -17.80
N GLN A 177 -1.25 6.63 -18.05
CA GLN A 177 -0.61 7.55 -19.00
C GLN A 177 0.78 8.00 -18.55
N ILE A 178 0.93 8.30 -17.25
CA ILE A 178 2.25 8.60 -16.66
C ILE A 178 3.20 7.42 -16.85
N MET A 179 2.73 6.19 -16.63
CA MET A 179 3.53 4.99 -16.83
C MET A 179 3.91 4.79 -18.31
N ALA A 180 3.01 5.12 -19.24
CA ALA A 180 3.31 5.09 -20.67
C ALA A 180 4.45 6.07 -21.03
N TRP A 181 4.43 7.30 -20.52
CA TRP A 181 5.51 8.27 -20.74
C TRP A 181 6.83 7.84 -20.11
N MET A 182 6.78 7.23 -18.92
CA MET A 182 7.99 6.68 -18.27
C MET A 182 8.58 5.53 -19.08
N MET A 183 7.76 4.58 -19.55
CA MET A 183 8.21 3.47 -20.38
C MET A 183 8.82 3.96 -21.69
N ASP A 184 8.14 4.88 -22.38
CA ASP A 184 8.61 5.43 -23.65
C ASP A 184 9.95 6.16 -23.49
N THR A 185 10.06 7.03 -22.49
CA THR A 185 11.31 7.76 -22.21
C THR A 185 12.48 6.83 -21.91
N TYR A 186 12.26 5.82 -21.07
CA TYR A 186 13.29 4.82 -20.78
C TYR A 186 13.67 4.03 -22.03
N SER A 187 12.69 3.59 -22.82
CA SER A 187 12.91 2.84 -24.05
C SER A 187 13.71 3.64 -25.08
N MET A 188 13.44 4.93 -25.23
CA MET A 188 14.20 5.81 -26.11
C MET A 188 15.67 5.92 -25.67
N ASN A 189 15.94 6.02 -24.39
CA ASN A 189 17.31 6.09 -23.87
C ASN A 189 18.07 4.76 -24.04
N GLU A 190 17.38 3.61 -23.94
CA GLU A 190 17.96 2.28 -24.13
C GLU A 190 18.08 1.88 -25.62
N GLY A 191 17.38 2.57 -26.53
CA GLY A 191 17.33 2.23 -27.96
C GLY A 191 16.50 0.98 -28.28
N ALA A 192 15.69 0.49 -27.33
CA ALA A 192 14.82 -0.66 -27.50
C ALA A 192 13.59 -0.56 -26.59
N THR A 193 12.45 -1.08 -27.02
CA THR A 193 11.22 -1.08 -26.19
C THR A 193 11.39 -1.95 -24.96
N ALA A 194 11.31 -1.34 -23.78
CA ALA A 194 11.48 -1.98 -22.47
C ALA A 194 10.17 -1.98 -21.69
N THR A 195 9.20 -2.82 -22.09
CA THR A 195 7.85 -2.87 -21.48
C THR A 195 7.89 -3.16 -19.97
N GLY A 196 8.82 -4.01 -19.53
CA GLY A 196 8.96 -4.40 -18.13
C GLY A 196 9.61 -3.36 -17.21
N VAL A 197 9.96 -2.16 -17.70
CA VAL A 197 10.59 -1.10 -16.88
C VAL A 197 9.61 -0.52 -15.84
N VAL A 198 8.32 -0.51 -16.13
CA VAL A 198 7.25 -0.03 -15.25
C VAL A 198 6.09 -1.02 -15.25
N THR A 199 5.20 -0.94 -14.26
CA THR A 199 3.91 -1.64 -14.28
C THR A 199 2.75 -0.67 -14.06
N GLY A 200 1.52 -1.10 -14.37
CA GLY A 200 0.35 -0.24 -14.38
C GLY A 200 0.25 0.58 -15.66
N LYS A 201 0.76 0.02 -16.75
CA LYS A 201 0.65 0.58 -18.12
C LYS A 201 -0.77 0.40 -18.68
N PRO A 202 -1.14 1.18 -19.71
CA PRO A 202 -2.27 0.84 -20.55
C PRO A 202 -2.16 -0.60 -21.11
N ILE A 203 -3.30 -1.25 -21.30
CA ILE A 203 -3.35 -2.63 -21.84
C ILE A 203 -2.61 -2.74 -23.18
N ASP A 204 -2.80 -1.77 -24.07
CA ASP A 204 -2.17 -1.73 -25.40
C ASP A 204 -0.64 -1.61 -25.35
N LEU A 205 -0.07 -1.28 -24.20
CA LEU A 205 1.36 -1.18 -23.95
C LEU A 205 1.90 -2.31 -23.04
N GLY A 206 1.18 -3.41 -22.91
CA GLY A 206 1.58 -4.55 -22.10
C GLY A 206 1.07 -4.48 -20.66
N GLY A 207 0.06 -3.66 -20.37
CA GLY A 207 -0.64 -3.67 -19.09
C GLY A 207 -1.35 -5.00 -18.83
N SER A 208 -1.56 -5.35 -17.57
CA SER A 208 -2.22 -6.61 -17.18
C SER A 208 -3.72 -6.43 -17.00
N LEU A 209 -4.50 -7.35 -17.58
CA LEU A 209 -5.91 -7.53 -17.23
C LEU A 209 -6.07 -7.74 -15.71
N GLY A 210 -7.24 -7.45 -15.16
CA GLY A 210 -7.54 -7.63 -13.72
C GLY A 210 -6.80 -6.65 -12.78
N ARG A 211 -5.90 -5.79 -13.28
CA ARG A 211 -5.11 -4.87 -12.43
C ARG A 211 -6.00 -3.89 -11.67
N ARG A 212 -7.06 -3.40 -12.30
CA ARG A 212 -7.99 -2.42 -11.71
C ARG A 212 -8.68 -2.97 -10.46
N ASP A 213 -9.12 -4.23 -10.50
CA ASP A 213 -9.86 -4.91 -9.44
C ASP A 213 -8.96 -5.59 -8.41
N ALA A 214 -7.67 -5.74 -8.71
CA ALA A 214 -6.74 -6.57 -7.96
C ALA A 214 -6.66 -6.25 -6.46
N THR A 215 -6.66 -4.97 -6.08
CA THR A 215 -6.55 -4.56 -4.68
C THR A 215 -7.82 -4.92 -3.90
N GLY A 216 -9.00 -4.58 -4.43
CA GLY A 216 -10.28 -4.94 -3.82
C GLY A 216 -10.50 -6.46 -3.75
N ARG A 217 -10.07 -7.20 -4.77
CA ARG A 217 -10.09 -8.68 -4.78
C ARG A 217 -9.16 -9.26 -3.73
N GLY A 218 -8.00 -8.65 -3.48
CA GLY A 218 -7.11 -8.99 -2.37
C GLY A 218 -7.78 -8.84 -1.02
N VAL A 219 -8.41 -7.68 -0.78
CA VAL A 219 -9.20 -7.38 0.43
C VAL A 219 -10.29 -8.44 0.65
N PHE A 220 -11.07 -8.73 -0.39
CA PHE A 220 -12.09 -9.77 -0.34
C PHE A 220 -11.50 -11.15 -0.02
N THR A 221 -10.45 -11.56 -0.73
CA THR A 221 -9.84 -12.89 -0.56
C THR A 221 -9.33 -13.10 0.86
N VAL A 222 -8.59 -12.13 1.40
CA VAL A 222 -8.04 -12.21 2.76
C VAL A 222 -9.16 -12.16 3.79
N GLY A 223 -10.20 -11.33 3.57
CA GLY A 223 -11.37 -11.26 4.43
C GLY A 223 -12.14 -12.58 4.52
N VAL A 224 -12.37 -13.24 3.39
CA VAL A 224 -13.01 -14.57 3.36
C VAL A 224 -12.19 -15.63 4.08
N GLU A 225 -10.86 -15.65 3.89
CA GLU A 225 -10.01 -16.60 4.61
C GLU A 225 -10.00 -16.32 6.12
N ALA A 226 -9.93 -15.05 6.54
CA ALA A 226 -10.00 -14.69 7.95
C ALA A 226 -11.36 -15.07 8.59
N ALA A 227 -12.47 -14.83 7.89
CA ALA A 227 -13.80 -15.21 8.34
C ALA A 227 -13.90 -16.69 8.67
N LYS A 228 -13.31 -17.57 7.84
CA LYS A 228 -13.25 -19.02 8.10
C LYS A 228 -12.54 -19.35 9.42
N HIS A 229 -11.43 -18.67 9.70
CA HIS A 229 -10.65 -18.90 10.92
C HIS A 229 -11.38 -18.50 12.20
N ILE A 230 -12.27 -17.50 12.12
CA ILE A 230 -13.07 -17.04 13.29
C ILE A 230 -14.50 -17.59 13.29
N GLY A 231 -14.82 -18.54 12.39
CA GLY A 231 -16.14 -19.15 12.31
C GLY A 231 -17.24 -18.19 11.86
N MET A 232 -16.91 -17.16 11.07
CA MET A 232 -17.87 -16.19 10.54
C MET A 232 -18.30 -16.61 9.13
N GLU A 233 -19.59 -16.75 8.91
CA GLU A 233 -20.17 -16.96 7.59
C GLU A 233 -20.25 -15.61 6.85
N ILE A 234 -19.77 -15.59 5.59
CA ILE A 234 -19.87 -14.40 4.75
C ILE A 234 -21.29 -14.15 4.28
N ARG A 235 -22.04 -15.20 3.98
CA ARG A 235 -23.44 -15.07 3.60
C ARG A 235 -24.24 -14.50 4.77
N GLY A 236 -24.90 -13.36 4.54
CA GLY A 236 -25.66 -12.63 5.55
C GLY A 236 -24.81 -11.73 6.45
N ALA A 237 -23.48 -11.77 6.40
CA ALA A 237 -22.62 -10.85 7.15
C ALA A 237 -22.89 -9.39 6.75
N ARG A 238 -22.96 -8.51 7.71
CA ARG A 238 -23.20 -7.07 7.53
C ARG A 238 -21.88 -6.34 7.33
N ILE A 239 -21.78 -5.54 6.28
CA ILE A 239 -20.54 -4.88 5.89
C ILE A 239 -20.71 -3.37 5.81
N ALA A 240 -19.77 -2.62 6.39
CA ALA A 240 -19.62 -1.19 6.21
C ALA A 240 -18.32 -0.89 5.43
N VAL A 241 -18.39 -0.01 4.43
CA VAL A 241 -17.25 0.32 3.54
C VAL A 241 -16.99 1.81 3.57
N GLN A 242 -15.79 2.24 3.94
CA GLN A 242 -15.34 3.61 3.80
C GLN A 242 -14.48 3.76 2.53
N GLY A 243 -14.86 4.68 1.66
CA GLY A 243 -14.28 4.81 0.32
C GLY A 243 -14.89 3.80 -0.67
N PHE A 244 -15.61 4.28 -1.69
CA PHE A 244 -16.31 3.42 -2.63
C PHE A 244 -15.76 3.56 -4.07
N GLY A 245 -14.43 3.77 -4.14
CA GLY A 245 -13.66 3.79 -5.38
C GLY A 245 -13.13 2.41 -5.79
N ASN A 246 -11.93 2.40 -6.42
CA ASN A 246 -11.32 1.18 -6.99
C ASN A 246 -11.09 0.04 -5.98
N VAL A 247 -10.91 0.33 -4.70
CA VAL A 247 -10.69 -0.70 -3.68
C VAL A 247 -11.98 -1.08 -2.99
N GLY A 248 -12.62 -0.11 -2.33
CA GLY A 248 -13.83 -0.38 -1.54
C GLY A 248 -15.03 -0.76 -2.38
N GLY A 249 -15.21 -0.15 -3.56
CA GLY A 249 -16.30 -0.52 -4.49
C GLY A 249 -16.16 -1.95 -4.99
N VAL A 250 -14.94 -2.37 -5.35
CA VAL A 250 -14.67 -3.75 -5.79
C VAL A 250 -14.82 -4.74 -4.64
N ALA A 251 -14.26 -4.43 -3.46
CA ALA A 251 -14.43 -5.29 -2.28
C ALA A 251 -15.91 -5.43 -1.91
N GLY A 252 -16.64 -4.31 -1.82
CA GLY A 252 -18.08 -4.30 -1.52
C GLY A 252 -18.89 -5.13 -2.52
N ARG A 253 -18.58 -5.03 -3.81
CA ARG A 253 -19.21 -5.85 -4.87
C ARG A 253 -18.95 -7.33 -4.64
N LEU A 254 -17.69 -7.74 -4.47
CA LEU A 254 -17.34 -9.14 -4.31
C LEU A 254 -17.93 -9.76 -3.02
N PHE A 255 -17.98 -9.02 -1.94
CA PHE A 255 -18.67 -9.46 -0.73
C PHE A 255 -20.19 -9.60 -0.94
N ALA A 256 -20.83 -8.65 -1.65
CA ALA A 256 -22.26 -8.75 -1.97
C ALA A 256 -22.55 -9.95 -2.89
N GLU A 257 -21.73 -10.20 -3.90
CA GLU A 257 -21.80 -11.39 -4.77
C GLU A 257 -21.65 -12.70 -3.97
N ALA A 258 -20.86 -12.70 -2.89
CA ALA A 258 -20.72 -13.82 -1.97
C ALA A 258 -21.89 -13.95 -0.97
N GLY A 259 -22.89 -13.07 -1.04
CA GLY A 259 -24.10 -13.09 -0.22
C GLY A 259 -24.04 -12.28 1.07
N ALA A 260 -23.04 -11.43 1.25
CA ALA A 260 -23.00 -10.46 2.34
C ALA A 260 -23.94 -9.28 2.09
N THR A 261 -24.30 -8.55 3.13
CA THR A 261 -25.19 -7.39 3.10
C THR A 261 -24.40 -6.11 3.36
N VAL A 262 -24.16 -5.30 2.32
CA VAL A 262 -23.53 -3.98 2.49
C VAL A 262 -24.55 -3.02 3.08
N VAL A 263 -24.36 -2.62 4.35
CA VAL A 263 -25.32 -1.81 5.09
C VAL A 263 -24.99 -0.33 5.15
N ALA A 264 -23.70 0.03 5.04
CA ALA A 264 -23.27 1.42 5.04
C ALA A 264 -22.10 1.62 4.07
N VAL A 265 -22.12 2.78 3.42
CA VAL A 265 -21.00 3.24 2.58
C VAL A 265 -20.75 4.72 2.85
N GLN A 266 -19.49 5.08 3.01
CA GLN A 266 -19.03 6.46 3.19
C GLN A 266 -18.02 6.81 2.09
N ASP A 267 -18.13 8.00 1.52
CA ASP A 267 -17.07 8.60 0.69
C ASP A 267 -16.94 10.10 0.96
N HIS A 268 -16.18 10.81 0.11
CA HIS A 268 -15.94 12.24 0.23
C HIS A 268 -17.22 13.10 0.12
N GLY A 269 -18.28 12.59 -0.49
CA GLY A 269 -19.55 13.31 -0.64
C GLY A 269 -20.54 13.04 0.49
N GLY A 270 -20.30 12.05 1.35
CA GLY A 270 -21.16 11.75 2.49
C GLY A 270 -21.23 10.29 2.89
N THR A 271 -22.21 9.98 3.72
CA THR A 271 -22.44 8.64 4.25
C THR A 271 -23.89 8.22 4.05
N ILE A 272 -24.06 7.02 3.50
CA ILE A 272 -25.37 6.40 3.28
C ILE A 272 -25.49 5.10 4.07
N PHE A 273 -26.69 4.81 4.55
CA PHE A 273 -27.02 3.65 5.34
C PHE A 273 -28.36 3.03 4.91
N LYS A 274 -28.46 1.71 4.97
CA LYS A 274 -29.69 0.96 4.79
C LYS A 274 -29.64 -0.34 5.57
N ALA A 275 -30.41 -0.47 6.62
CA ALA A 275 -30.41 -1.63 7.50
C ALA A 275 -30.66 -2.96 6.76
N ALA A 276 -31.54 -2.94 5.73
CA ALA A 276 -31.87 -4.10 4.90
C ALA A 276 -30.83 -4.39 3.80
N GLY A 277 -29.79 -3.56 3.69
CA GLY A 277 -28.74 -3.65 2.65
C GLY A 277 -28.96 -2.71 1.46
N LEU A 278 -27.84 -2.22 0.98
CA LEU A 278 -27.74 -1.37 -0.23
C LEU A 278 -27.76 -2.26 -1.47
N ASP A 279 -28.38 -1.78 -2.54
CA ASP A 279 -28.25 -2.36 -3.88
C ASP A 279 -26.87 -1.97 -4.44
N VAL A 280 -25.90 -2.86 -4.29
CA VAL A 280 -24.49 -2.59 -4.64
C VAL A 280 -24.31 -2.36 -6.14
N PRO A 281 -24.91 -3.13 -7.07
CA PRO A 281 -24.87 -2.83 -8.50
C PRO A 281 -25.43 -1.43 -8.84
N ALA A 282 -26.58 -1.05 -8.30
CA ALA A 282 -27.17 0.27 -8.51
C ALA A 282 -26.29 1.38 -7.93
N LEU A 283 -25.70 1.16 -6.75
CA LEU A 283 -24.79 2.12 -6.12
C LEU A 283 -23.50 2.31 -6.93
N LEU A 284 -22.91 1.24 -7.46
CA LEU A 284 -21.74 1.33 -8.34
C LEU A 284 -22.05 2.13 -9.62
N ALA A 285 -23.20 1.89 -10.23
CA ALA A 285 -23.64 2.66 -11.40
C ALA A 285 -23.85 4.16 -11.07
N HIS A 286 -24.40 4.46 -9.89
CA HIS A 286 -24.57 5.81 -9.39
C HIS A 286 -23.21 6.51 -9.19
N VAL A 287 -22.28 5.85 -8.50
CA VAL A 287 -20.93 6.39 -8.26
C VAL A 287 -20.15 6.56 -9.56
N ALA A 288 -20.26 5.63 -10.50
CA ALA A 288 -19.64 5.78 -11.82
C ALA A 288 -20.14 7.02 -12.58
N LYS A 289 -21.40 7.40 -12.39
CA LYS A 289 -22.02 8.56 -13.04
C LYS A 289 -21.75 9.89 -12.32
N LEU A 290 -21.79 9.90 -10.98
CA LEU A 290 -21.77 11.14 -10.18
C LEU A 290 -20.46 11.33 -9.39
N GLY A 291 -19.58 10.32 -9.35
CA GLY A 291 -18.30 10.39 -8.66
C GLY A 291 -18.39 10.20 -7.15
N SER A 292 -19.57 10.03 -6.57
CA SER A 292 -19.80 9.93 -5.12
C SER A 292 -21.05 9.14 -4.78
N VAL A 293 -21.15 8.64 -3.55
CA VAL A 293 -22.37 8.01 -2.99
C VAL A 293 -23.46 9.02 -2.64
N ALA A 294 -23.12 10.31 -2.58
CA ALA A 294 -24.08 11.36 -2.27
C ALA A 294 -25.26 11.36 -3.26
N GLY A 295 -26.48 11.55 -2.75
CA GLY A 295 -27.68 11.57 -3.57
C GLY A 295 -28.21 10.21 -4.03
N PHE A 296 -27.66 9.08 -3.53
CA PHE A 296 -28.21 7.76 -3.79
C PHE A 296 -29.57 7.59 -3.08
N GLY A 297 -30.67 7.77 -3.84
CA GLY A 297 -32.04 7.90 -3.32
C GLY A 297 -32.65 6.65 -2.68
N GLN A 298 -31.94 5.52 -2.62
CA GLN A 298 -32.41 4.25 -2.04
C GLN A 298 -31.89 3.99 -0.63
N ALA A 299 -31.24 4.96 0.01
CA ALA A 299 -30.60 4.85 1.30
C ALA A 299 -30.87 6.07 2.18
N GLU A 300 -30.76 5.91 3.46
CA GLU A 300 -30.78 6.97 4.46
C GLU A 300 -29.40 7.67 4.49
N VAL A 301 -29.40 8.99 4.61
CA VAL A 301 -28.17 9.78 4.83
C VAL A 301 -27.93 9.88 6.33
N ILE A 302 -26.77 9.44 6.77
CA ILE A 302 -26.31 9.55 8.15
C ILE A 302 -25.07 10.43 8.26
N THR A 303 -24.69 10.85 9.46
CA THR A 303 -23.49 11.64 9.67
C THR A 303 -22.22 10.81 9.44
N ASN A 304 -21.11 11.47 9.03
CA ASN A 304 -19.83 10.80 8.88
C ASN A 304 -19.33 10.17 10.18
N GLN A 305 -19.69 10.74 11.33
CA GLN A 305 -19.37 10.18 12.65
C GLN A 305 -20.16 8.91 12.92
N ALA A 306 -21.46 8.89 12.61
CA ALA A 306 -22.33 7.73 12.83
C ALA A 306 -21.89 6.50 12.01
N PHE A 307 -21.15 6.68 10.92
CA PHE A 307 -20.58 5.59 10.14
C PHE A 307 -19.75 4.62 11.00
N TRP A 308 -18.91 5.16 11.88
CA TRP A 308 -17.99 4.37 12.70
C TRP A 308 -18.73 3.54 13.78
N GLU A 309 -19.97 3.88 14.08
CA GLU A 309 -20.81 3.23 15.09
C GLU A 309 -21.86 2.29 14.47
N VAL A 310 -21.88 2.15 13.13
CA VAL A 310 -22.80 1.23 12.45
C VAL A 310 -22.57 -0.20 12.92
N GLU A 311 -23.67 -0.88 13.28
CA GLU A 311 -23.61 -2.32 13.56
C GLU A 311 -23.31 -3.11 12.29
N CYS A 312 -22.10 -3.68 12.22
CA CYS A 312 -21.67 -4.52 11.13
C CYS A 312 -20.75 -5.64 11.65
N ASP A 313 -20.58 -6.69 10.86
CA ASP A 313 -19.63 -7.76 11.15
C ASP A 313 -18.25 -7.41 10.63
N ILE A 314 -18.19 -6.74 9.48
CA ILE A 314 -16.95 -6.38 8.76
C ILE A 314 -16.96 -4.88 8.45
N LEU A 315 -15.88 -4.19 8.81
CA LEU A 315 -15.61 -2.82 8.44
C LEU A 315 -14.42 -2.76 7.46
N ILE A 316 -14.57 -2.08 6.32
CA ILE A 316 -13.53 -1.97 5.28
C ILE A 316 -13.14 -0.49 5.12
N PRO A 317 -12.11 0.01 5.82
CA PRO A 317 -11.54 1.33 5.57
C PRO A 317 -10.71 1.28 4.28
N ALA A 318 -11.22 1.88 3.20
CA ALA A 318 -10.61 1.86 1.87
C ALA A 318 -10.52 3.27 1.23
N ALA A 319 -10.55 4.34 2.04
CA ALA A 319 -10.45 5.73 1.58
C ALA A 319 -9.03 6.28 1.75
N LEU A 320 -8.70 6.78 2.93
CA LEU A 320 -7.46 7.48 3.23
C LEU A 320 -6.73 6.86 4.41
N GLU A 321 -5.51 7.32 4.64
CA GLU A 321 -4.74 7.02 5.84
C GLU A 321 -5.34 7.66 7.09
N GLN A 322 -5.04 7.11 8.28
CA GLN A 322 -5.40 7.65 9.60
C GLN A 322 -6.90 7.96 9.80
N GLN A 323 -7.76 7.13 9.25
CA GLN A 323 -9.21 7.28 9.40
C GLN A 323 -9.75 6.69 10.70
N ILE A 324 -9.15 5.59 11.17
CA ILE A 324 -9.43 5.00 12.47
C ILE A 324 -8.39 5.51 13.46
N THR A 325 -8.88 6.31 14.40
CA THR A 325 -8.08 6.99 15.42
C THR A 325 -8.60 6.65 16.82
N GLU A 326 -7.91 7.09 17.85
CA GLU A 326 -8.32 6.91 19.24
C GLU A 326 -9.73 7.47 19.52
N THR A 327 -10.15 8.46 18.73
CA THR A 327 -11.45 9.11 18.94
C THR A 327 -12.63 8.29 18.47
N ASN A 328 -12.46 7.43 17.46
CA ASN A 328 -13.56 6.62 16.90
C ASN A 328 -13.38 5.11 17.11
N ALA A 329 -12.16 4.62 17.41
CA ALA A 329 -11.89 3.20 17.60
C ALA A 329 -12.73 2.57 18.73
N THR A 330 -13.05 3.35 19.79
CA THR A 330 -13.90 2.88 20.90
C THR A 330 -15.35 2.67 20.50
N GLY A 331 -15.86 3.37 19.49
CA GLY A 331 -17.24 3.27 18.99
C GLY A 331 -17.44 2.16 17.94
N ILE A 332 -16.39 1.63 17.33
CA ILE A 332 -16.49 0.62 16.27
C ILE A 332 -17.13 -0.67 16.83
N ARG A 333 -18.13 -1.20 16.10
CA ARG A 333 -18.88 -2.39 16.48
C ARG A 333 -18.61 -3.63 15.63
N ALA A 334 -17.70 -3.51 14.66
CA ALA A 334 -17.31 -4.61 13.80
C ALA A 334 -16.56 -5.71 14.59
N LYS A 335 -16.70 -6.95 14.16
CA LYS A 335 -15.89 -8.09 14.64
C LYS A 335 -14.55 -8.16 13.94
N MET A 336 -14.52 -7.67 12.70
CA MET A 336 -13.34 -7.70 11.83
C MET A 336 -13.20 -6.39 11.06
N ILE A 337 -11.98 -5.88 10.98
CA ILE A 337 -11.60 -4.74 10.13
C ILE A 337 -10.65 -5.25 9.05
N ILE A 338 -10.90 -4.90 7.77
CA ILE A 338 -10.04 -5.27 6.66
C ILE A 338 -9.50 -3.99 6.00
N GLU A 339 -8.24 -3.69 6.21
CA GLU A 339 -7.63 -2.45 5.75
C GLU A 339 -7.40 -2.45 4.23
N GLY A 340 -8.29 -1.78 3.51
CA GLY A 340 -8.18 -1.59 2.06
C GLY A 340 -7.29 -0.40 1.68
N ALA A 341 -7.29 0.69 2.45
CA ALA A 341 -6.38 1.82 2.31
C ALA A 341 -5.00 1.50 2.91
N ASN A 342 -3.98 2.31 2.63
CA ASN A 342 -2.69 2.22 3.30
C ASN A 342 -2.73 2.99 4.63
N GLY A 343 -2.31 2.35 5.73
CA GLY A 343 -2.24 2.95 7.05
C GLY A 343 -3.55 3.61 7.55
N PRO A 344 -4.73 2.99 7.36
CA PRO A 344 -5.98 3.64 7.73
C PRO A 344 -6.19 3.70 9.25
N THR A 345 -5.47 2.90 10.02
CA THR A 345 -5.56 2.80 11.48
C THR A 345 -4.30 3.34 12.12
N THR A 346 -4.45 4.28 13.07
CA THR A 346 -3.31 4.78 13.85
C THR A 346 -2.79 3.70 14.81
N PRO A 347 -1.50 3.72 15.21
CA PRO A 347 -0.96 2.75 16.16
C PRO A 347 -1.72 2.68 17.48
N ALA A 348 -2.14 3.82 18.04
CA ALA A 348 -2.89 3.87 19.28
C ALA A 348 -4.33 3.34 19.10
N ALA A 349 -4.95 3.56 17.95
CA ALA A 349 -6.24 2.94 17.63
C ALA A 349 -6.11 1.41 17.46
N ASP A 350 -5.02 0.92 16.87
CA ASP A 350 -4.75 -0.53 16.71
C ASP A 350 -4.69 -1.22 18.09
N ASP A 351 -4.03 -0.59 19.07
CA ASP A 351 -3.98 -1.08 20.46
C ASP A 351 -5.39 -1.13 21.09
N ILE A 352 -6.22 -0.08 20.93
CA ILE A 352 -7.61 -0.07 21.41
C ILE A 352 -8.45 -1.17 20.77
N LEU A 353 -8.32 -1.38 19.46
CA LEU A 353 -9.06 -2.44 18.75
C LEU A 353 -8.63 -3.82 19.21
N GLN A 354 -7.35 -4.04 19.47
CA GLN A 354 -6.80 -5.28 20.00
C GLN A 354 -7.35 -5.58 21.41
N ASP A 355 -7.38 -4.59 22.31
CA ASP A 355 -7.95 -4.73 23.67
C ASP A 355 -9.44 -5.07 23.64
N ARG A 356 -10.15 -4.64 22.60
CA ARG A 356 -11.56 -4.94 22.35
C ARG A 356 -11.79 -6.25 21.61
N ASN A 357 -10.74 -7.03 21.32
CA ASN A 357 -10.78 -8.27 20.55
C ASN A 357 -11.38 -8.11 19.14
N ILE A 358 -11.20 -6.95 18.51
CA ILE A 358 -11.56 -6.73 17.11
C ILE A 358 -10.39 -7.20 16.23
N LEU A 359 -10.68 -8.14 15.35
CA LEU A 359 -9.65 -8.68 14.44
C LEU A 359 -9.32 -7.65 13.37
N VAL A 360 -8.07 -7.19 13.31
CA VAL A 360 -7.59 -6.27 12.25
C VAL A 360 -6.73 -7.04 11.23
N LEU A 361 -7.17 -7.05 9.98
CA LEU A 361 -6.38 -7.54 8.85
C LEU A 361 -5.60 -6.37 8.26
N PRO A 362 -4.28 -6.30 8.47
CA PRO A 362 -3.51 -5.11 8.14
C PRO A 362 -3.36 -4.92 6.64
N ASP A 363 -3.25 -3.66 6.24
CA ASP A 363 -3.09 -3.20 4.87
C ASP A 363 -1.97 -3.91 4.09
N VAL A 364 -0.85 -4.17 4.77
CA VAL A 364 0.34 -4.80 4.18
C VAL A 364 0.02 -6.17 3.56
N ILE A 365 -0.96 -6.91 4.09
CA ILE A 365 -1.42 -8.16 3.51
C ILE A 365 -2.75 -7.99 2.77
N ALA A 366 -3.72 -7.25 3.31
CA ALA A 366 -5.06 -7.18 2.78
C ALA A 366 -5.12 -6.50 1.39
N ASN A 367 -4.43 -5.37 1.21
CA ASN A 367 -4.43 -4.62 -0.04
C ASN A 367 -3.28 -4.99 -1.01
N ALA A 368 -2.53 -6.06 -0.73
CA ALA A 368 -1.39 -6.48 -1.54
C ALA A 368 -1.77 -7.12 -2.90
N GLY A 369 -3.06 -7.26 -3.19
CA GLY A 369 -3.52 -7.74 -4.49
C GLY A 369 -3.00 -6.91 -5.66
N GLY A 370 -2.95 -5.59 -5.49
CA GLY A 370 -2.44 -4.69 -6.52
C GLY A 370 -0.99 -4.95 -6.90
N VAL A 371 -0.10 -5.13 -5.93
CA VAL A 371 1.32 -5.44 -6.22
C VAL A 371 1.49 -6.86 -6.75
N THR A 372 0.64 -7.79 -6.35
CA THR A 372 0.64 -9.18 -6.87
C THR A 372 0.32 -9.19 -8.36
N VAL A 373 -0.70 -8.45 -8.83
CA VAL A 373 -1.00 -8.35 -10.27
C VAL A 373 0.06 -7.52 -11.00
N SER A 374 0.67 -6.52 -10.36
CA SER A 374 1.85 -5.84 -10.93
C SER A 374 3.02 -6.81 -11.15
N TYR A 375 3.19 -7.81 -10.28
CA TYR A 375 4.16 -8.89 -10.52
C TYR A 375 3.78 -9.73 -11.74
N PHE A 376 2.51 -10.06 -11.93
CA PHE A 376 2.06 -10.78 -13.12
C PHE A 376 2.27 -9.99 -14.41
N GLU A 377 2.00 -8.66 -14.39
CA GLU A 377 2.29 -7.79 -15.52
C GLU A 377 3.76 -7.85 -15.91
N TRP A 378 4.67 -7.72 -14.95
CA TRP A 378 6.10 -7.81 -15.18
C TRP A 378 6.53 -9.19 -15.74
N VAL A 379 5.95 -10.30 -15.24
CA VAL A 379 6.21 -11.64 -15.77
C VAL A 379 5.73 -11.76 -17.22
N GLN A 380 4.55 -11.22 -17.53
CA GLN A 380 3.99 -11.22 -18.88
C GLN A 380 4.84 -10.37 -19.83
N ASP A 381 5.33 -9.23 -19.40
CA ASP A 381 6.26 -8.39 -20.18
C ASP A 381 7.54 -9.15 -20.56
N PHE A 382 8.12 -9.90 -19.63
CA PHE A 382 9.34 -10.69 -19.92
C PHE A 382 9.08 -11.92 -20.78
N SER A 383 7.93 -12.54 -20.64
CA SER A 383 7.59 -13.74 -21.41
C SER A 383 6.97 -13.41 -22.77
N SER A 384 6.54 -12.16 -22.98
CA SER A 384 5.75 -11.71 -24.13
C SER A 384 4.51 -12.59 -24.35
N PHE A 385 3.97 -13.14 -23.25
CA PHE A 385 2.79 -14.00 -23.25
C PHE A 385 1.80 -13.51 -22.20
N PHE A 386 0.60 -13.13 -22.64
CA PHE A 386 -0.40 -12.47 -21.81
C PHE A 386 -1.49 -13.46 -21.41
N TRP A 387 -1.84 -13.42 -20.12
CA TRP A 387 -2.86 -14.29 -19.53
C TRP A 387 -4.25 -13.65 -19.62
N SER A 388 -5.26 -14.49 -19.66
CA SER A 388 -6.66 -14.06 -19.50
C SER A 388 -6.90 -13.50 -18.08
N GLU A 389 -7.95 -12.70 -17.94
CA GLU A 389 -8.31 -12.13 -16.64
C GLU A 389 -8.63 -13.22 -15.60
N ASP A 390 -9.28 -14.33 -16.03
CA ASP A 390 -9.59 -15.46 -15.15
C ASP A 390 -8.32 -16.15 -14.63
N GLU A 391 -7.30 -16.33 -15.48
CA GLU A 391 -6.01 -16.88 -15.05
C GLU A 391 -5.31 -15.96 -14.04
N ILE A 392 -5.33 -14.65 -14.29
CA ILE A 392 -4.76 -13.65 -13.38
C ILE A 392 -5.47 -13.69 -12.04
N ASN A 393 -6.81 -13.67 -12.04
CA ASN A 393 -7.62 -13.69 -10.84
C ASN A 393 -7.42 -14.98 -10.04
N ALA A 394 -7.36 -16.13 -10.70
CA ALA A 394 -7.11 -17.43 -10.03
C ALA A 394 -5.72 -17.46 -9.36
N ARG A 395 -4.69 -16.99 -10.06
CA ARG A 395 -3.32 -16.89 -9.52
C ARG A 395 -3.24 -15.89 -8.36
N LEU A 396 -3.91 -14.74 -8.47
CA LEU A 396 -4.00 -13.75 -7.41
C LEU A 396 -4.61 -14.35 -6.14
N VAL A 397 -5.79 -14.98 -6.27
CA VAL A 397 -6.48 -15.61 -5.13
C VAL A 397 -5.59 -16.65 -4.47
N ARG A 398 -4.89 -17.49 -5.22
CA ARG A 398 -3.97 -18.49 -4.68
C ARG A 398 -2.86 -17.86 -3.87
N ILE A 399 -2.14 -16.86 -4.41
CA ILE A 399 -1.03 -16.19 -3.71
C ILE A 399 -1.52 -15.50 -2.43
N MET A 400 -2.66 -14.81 -2.50
CA MET A 400 -3.20 -14.11 -1.34
C MET A 400 -3.60 -15.08 -0.21
N LYS A 401 -4.20 -16.23 -0.56
CA LYS A 401 -4.54 -17.27 0.42
C LYS A 401 -3.30 -17.89 1.07
N GLU A 402 -2.31 -18.28 0.27
CA GLU A 402 -1.05 -18.85 0.76
C GLU A 402 -0.31 -17.86 1.67
N ALA A 403 -0.25 -16.59 1.28
CA ALA A 403 0.39 -15.54 2.07
C ALA A 403 -0.35 -15.31 3.40
N PHE A 404 -1.68 -15.23 3.37
CA PHE A 404 -2.48 -15.03 4.56
C PHE A 404 -2.37 -16.22 5.52
N ALA A 405 -2.44 -17.46 5.04
CA ALA A 405 -2.28 -18.65 5.85
C ALA A 405 -0.93 -18.65 6.60
N GLY A 406 0.15 -18.26 5.92
CA GLY A 406 1.47 -18.14 6.56
C GLY A 406 1.52 -17.06 7.64
N VAL A 407 0.88 -15.91 7.41
CA VAL A 407 0.78 -14.83 8.41
C VAL A 407 -0.08 -15.27 9.58
N TRP A 408 -1.21 -15.92 9.35
CA TRP A 408 -2.10 -16.43 10.38
C TRP A 408 -1.40 -17.41 11.31
N GLN A 409 -0.67 -18.37 10.75
CA GLN A 409 0.10 -19.33 11.54
C GLN A 409 1.14 -18.66 12.43
N VAL A 410 1.89 -17.70 11.89
CA VAL A 410 2.89 -16.94 12.68
C VAL A 410 2.23 -16.12 13.80
N ALA A 411 1.02 -15.57 13.57
CA ALA A 411 0.28 -14.87 14.61
C ALA A 411 -0.10 -15.80 15.76
N LEU A 412 -0.57 -17.00 15.46
CA LEU A 412 -0.91 -18.02 16.46
C LEU A 412 0.32 -18.49 17.25
N ASP A 413 1.40 -18.86 16.54
CA ASP A 413 2.63 -19.41 17.15
C ASP A 413 3.29 -18.42 18.11
N ASN A 414 3.23 -17.11 17.78
CA ASN A 414 3.90 -16.07 18.57
C ASN A 414 2.92 -15.28 19.46
N LYS A 415 1.62 -15.55 19.38
CA LYS A 415 0.55 -14.83 20.14
C LYS A 415 0.62 -13.32 19.94
N VAL A 416 0.74 -12.90 18.67
CA VAL A 416 0.84 -11.49 18.26
C VAL A 416 -0.27 -11.13 17.30
N SER A 417 -0.51 -9.80 17.11
CA SER A 417 -1.47 -9.32 16.12
C SER A 417 -1.07 -9.73 14.69
N LEU A 418 -2.03 -9.80 13.76
CA LEU A 418 -1.75 -10.08 12.34
C LEU A 418 -0.80 -9.03 11.72
N ARG A 419 -0.85 -7.78 12.17
CA ARG A 419 0.09 -6.74 11.76
C ARG A 419 1.53 -7.09 12.14
N THR A 420 1.77 -7.42 13.39
CA THR A 420 3.09 -7.87 13.88
C THR A 420 3.53 -9.15 13.16
N ALA A 421 2.65 -10.13 13.01
CA ALA A 421 2.95 -11.38 12.30
C ALA A 421 3.33 -11.14 10.84
N THR A 422 2.63 -10.23 10.13
CA THR A 422 2.96 -9.87 8.75
C THR A 422 4.38 -9.31 8.64
N PHE A 423 4.76 -8.42 9.56
CA PHE A 423 6.12 -7.88 9.62
C PHE A 423 7.16 -8.97 9.95
N ILE A 424 6.87 -9.88 10.90
CA ILE A 424 7.76 -11.02 11.22
C ILE A 424 8.02 -11.86 9.96
N VAL A 425 6.95 -12.25 9.24
CA VAL A 425 7.07 -13.05 8.01
C VAL A 425 7.90 -12.32 6.96
N ALA A 426 7.60 -11.05 6.73
CA ALA A 426 8.28 -10.26 5.72
C ALA A 426 9.76 -10.02 6.07
N CYS A 427 10.06 -9.60 7.30
CA CYS A 427 11.43 -9.37 7.76
C CYS A 427 12.26 -10.64 7.67
N LYS A 428 11.74 -11.78 8.15
CA LYS A 428 12.46 -13.07 8.04
C LYS A 428 12.80 -13.43 6.60
N ARG A 429 11.86 -13.24 5.65
CA ARG A 429 12.11 -13.50 4.23
C ARG A 429 13.17 -12.58 3.63
N ILE A 430 13.15 -11.29 3.99
CA ILE A 430 14.12 -10.30 3.49
C ILE A 430 15.51 -10.62 4.06
N LEU A 431 15.59 -10.84 5.37
CA LEU A 431 16.88 -11.07 6.06
C LEU A 431 17.49 -12.40 5.68
N HIS A 432 16.70 -13.47 5.53
CA HIS A 432 17.19 -14.75 5.02
C HIS A 432 17.75 -14.62 3.59
N ALA A 433 17.08 -13.90 2.71
CA ALA A 433 17.64 -13.61 1.38
C ALA A 433 18.93 -12.78 1.45
N ARG A 434 19.04 -11.87 2.44
CA ARG A 434 20.28 -11.13 2.69
C ARG A 434 21.40 -12.03 3.20
N GLU A 435 21.10 -12.90 4.13
CA GLU A 435 22.04 -13.89 4.68
C GLU A 435 22.61 -14.80 3.58
N LEU A 436 21.73 -15.37 2.73
CA LEU A 436 22.14 -16.21 1.61
C LEU A 436 23.05 -15.49 0.59
N ARG A 437 22.86 -14.17 0.41
CA ARG A 437 23.71 -13.37 -0.48
C ARG A 437 25.03 -12.94 0.15
N GLY A 438 25.10 -12.91 1.47
CA GLY A 438 26.26 -12.40 2.20
C GLY A 438 26.53 -10.91 1.97
N LEU A 439 27.67 -10.45 2.44
CA LEU A 439 28.22 -9.11 2.17
C LEU A 439 29.25 -9.23 1.03
N TYR A 440 29.24 -8.23 0.14
CA TYR A 440 30.23 -8.09 -0.91
C TYR A 440 30.92 -6.72 -0.78
N PRO A 441 32.20 -6.67 -1.02
CA PRO A 441 33.25 -7.70 -1.02
C PRO A 441 33.51 -8.22 0.39
#